data_8811ddcad0416de231dc0bc7329a039d
#
_entry.id   8811ddcad0416de231dc0bc7329a039d
#
_cell.length_a   1.000
_cell.length_b   1.000
_cell.length_c   1.000
_cell.angle_alpha   90.00
_cell.angle_beta   90.00
_cell.angle_gamma   90.00
#
_symmetry.space_group_name_H-M   'P 1'
#
loop_
_entity.id
_entity.type
_entity.pdbx_description
1 polymer ?
#
loop_
_entity_poly.entity_id
_entity_poly.type
_entity_poly.pdbx_seq_one_letter_code
_entity_poly.pdbx_strand_id
1 'polypeptide(L)'
;RRLFFASSSSFDDDNIIEKYRALPLDNVRLWGTNAKTTTKKSSLLINEPTEGQYVSSKAKVNVQNALDESENTCRCLQEYAKTIVYDTECIESKIALTHRAFGRFLRGEIEVIVAEKDKDLEVLFPSRPARPAKPTLVMPFSVPSPKNTPLSSFSAHVLHTVAHIELNAIDLAWDTVARFRGLPREFYLDFARVADDESRHLSWCLQRLEELGHEYGEMDAHDMLWLGCFESREDTLDRMAVVPMAQEARGLDAGPRLREKLVGRG
;
A
#
# COMPACT_ATOMS: atom_id res chain seq x y z
N ARG A 1 -15.23 -5.26 6.11
CA ARG A 1 -14.33 -6.12 6.91
C ARG A 1 -14.27 -5.52 8.31
N ARG A 2 -14.58 -6.27 9.36
CA ARG A 2 -14.59 -5.82 10.75
C ARG A 2 -13.16 -5.92 11.30
N LEU A 3 -12.61 -4.79 11.75
CA LEU A 3 -11.49 -4.78 12.68
C LEU A 3 -12.01 -5.34 14.03
N PHE A 4 -11.62 -6.55 14.38
CA PHE A 4 -11.91 -7.13 15.67
C PHE A 4 -10.78 -6.81 16.63
N PHE A 5 -11.03 -5.92 17.58
CA PHE A 5 -10.26 -5.89 18.81
C PHE A 5 -10.73 -7.08 19.67
N ALA A 6 -9.96 -8.13 19.69
CA ALA A 6 -10.22 -9.27 20.58
C ALA A 6 -9.49 -9.05 21.91
N SER A 7 -10.22 -9.25 23.00
CA SER A 7 -9.70 -9.25 24.38
C SER A 7 -8.60 -10.30 24.55
N SER A 8 -7.61 -9.97 25.38
CA SER A 8 -6.41 -10.76 25.74
C SER A 8 -6.74 -12.22 26.11
N SER A 9 -6.67 -13.10 25.14
CA SER A 9 -6.44 -14.54 25.32
C SER A 9 -5.16 -14.86 24.58
N SER A 10 -4.29 -15.70 25.17
CA SER A 10 -3.03 -16.16 24.58
C SER A 10 -3.27 -16.62 23.14
N PHE A 11 -2.92 -15.76 22.18
CA PHE A 11 -2.99 -16.11 20.78
C PHE A 11 -1.82 -17.04 20.47
N ASP A 12 -2.17 -18.22 19.97
CA ASP A 12 -1.23 -19.18 19.40
C ASP A 12 -0.73 -18.58 18.08
N ASP A 13 0.54 -18.15 18.04
CA ASP A 13 1.14 -17.47 16.88
C ASP A 13 1.03 -18.34 15.60
N ASP A 14 1.06 -19.65 15.75
CA ASP A 14 0.88 -20.59 14.63
C ASP A 14 -0.54 -20.47 14.01
N ASN A 15 -1.54 -20.20 14.81
CA ASN A 15 -2.93 -20.03 14.36
C ASN A 15 -3.13 -18.69 13.60
N ILE A 16 -2.39 -17.65 13.96
CA ILE A 16 -2.40 -16.35 13.24
C ILE A 16 -1.80 -16.54 11.86
N ILE A 17 -0.64 -17.20 11.77
CA ILE A 17 0.06 -17.47 10.52
C ILE A 17 -0.82 -18.31 9.58
N GLU A 18 -1.47 -19.34 10.08
CA GLU A 18 -2.39 -20.18 9.31
C GLU A 18 -3.62 -19.41 8.83
N LYS A 19 -4.20 -18.58 9.69
CA LYS A 19 -5.34 -17.71 9.33
C LYS A 19 -5.00 -16.76 8.19
N TYR A 20 -3.81 -16.16 8.17
CA TYR A 20 -3.38 -15.27 7.10
C TYR A 20 -2.93 -16.03 5.85
N ARG A 21 -2.39 -17.25 5.96
CA ARG A 21 -2.09 -18.15 4.84
C ARG A 21 -3.34 -18.65 4.13
N ALA A 22 -4.43 -18.87 4.87
CA ALA A 22 -5.70 -19.36 4.32
C ALA A 22 -6.49 -18.29 3.53
N LEU A 23 -6.09 -17.02 3.59
CA LEU A 23 -6.72 -15.99 2.79
C LEU A 23 -6.24 -16.11 1.34
N PRO A 24 -7.17 -16.14 0.37
CA PRO A 24 -6.77 -16.20 -1.03
C PRO A 24 -5.95 -14.95 -1.36
N LEU A 25 -4.65 -15.13 -1.52
CA LEU A 25 -3.71 -14.14 -1.99
C LEU A 25 -3.59 -14.20 -3.52
N ASP A 26 -4.65 -14.70 -4.18
CA ASP A 26 -4.67 -14.86 -5.61
C ASP A 26 -4.64 -13.50 -6.31
N ASN A 27 -3.50 -13.20 -6.93
CA ASN A 27 -3.38 -12.13 -7.91
C ASN A 27 -3.98 -12.51 -9.26
N VAL A 28 -4.80 -13.54 -9.31
CA VAL A 28 -5.51 -13.91 -10.54
C VAL A 28 -6.59 -12.88 -10.78
N ARG A 29 -6.32 -11.99 -11.72
CA ARG A 29 -7.24 -10.96 -12.15
C ARG A 29 -7.97 -11.43 -13.42
N LEU A 30 -9.28 -11.58 -13.32
CA LEU A 30 -10.13 -11.80 -14.47
C LEU A 30 -10.71 -10.45 -14.93
N TRP A 31 -10.22 -9.93 -16.04
CA TRP A 31 -10.80 -8.78 -16.72
C TRP A 31 -11.77 -9.25 -17.80
N GLY A 32 -13.07 -9.22 -17.51
CA GLY A 32 -14.12 -9.47 -18.47
C GLY A 32 -14.01 -10.83 -19.22
N THR A 33 -14.96 -11.11 -20.10
CA THR A 33 -15.01 -12.34 -20.89
C THR A 33 -13.97 -12.43 -22.00
N ASN A 34 -13.27 -11.33 -22.31
CA ASN A 34 -12.27 -11.23 -23.36
C ASN A 34 -10.83 -11.09 -22.84
N ALA A 35 -10.63 -11.12 -21.53
CA ALA A 35 -9.29 -11.11 -20.99
C ALA A 35 -8.58 -12.40 -21.40
N LYS A 36 -7.56 -12.29 -22.25
CA LYS A 36 -6.65 -13.40 -22.50
C LYS A 36 -6.05 -13.79 -21.16
N THR A 37 -6.46 -14.92 -20.64
CA THR A 37 -5.92 -15.52 -19.44
C THR A 37 -4.44 -15.82 -19.66
N THR A 38 -3.58 -14.88 -19.30
CA THR A 38 -2.22 -15.24 -18.99
C THR A 38 -2.27 -15.88 -17.61
N THR A 39 -2.65 -17.16 -17.58
CA THR A 39 -2.57 -18.00 -16.39
C THR A 39 -1.11 -18.30 -16.10
N LYS A 40 -0.39 -17.31 -15.61
CA LYS A 40 0.73 -17.60 -14.74
C LYS A 40 0.16 -17.63 -13.31
N LYS A 41 0.00 -18.83 -12.77
CA LYS A 41 -0.22 -19.04 -11.34
C LYS A 41 0.94 -18.38 -10.62
N SER A 42 0.80 -17.12 -10.19
CA SER A 42 1.70 -16.56 -9.22
C SER A 42 1.26 -17.11 -7.88
N SER A 43 2.02 -18.03 -7.36
CA SER A 43 1.95 -18.40 -5.96
C SER A 43 2.45 -17.18 -5.19
N LEU A 44 1.56 -16.29 -4.80
CA LEU A 44 1.82 -15.25 -3.81
C LEU A 44 1.92 -15.91 -2.44
N LEU A 45 2.86 -16.76 -2.30
CA LEU A 45 3.47 -17.05 -1.03
C LEU A 45 4.33 -15.82 -0.70
N ILE A 46 3.96 -15.14 0.33
CA ILE A 46 4.69 -14.37 1.36
C ILE A 46 6.23 -14.18 1.15
N ASN A 47 6.80 -14.51 0.05
CA ASN A 47 8.20 -14.49 -0.26
C ASN A 47 8.39 -13.71 -1.55
N GLU A 48 9.11 -12.63 -1.48
CA GLU A 48 9.76 -11.88 -2.56
C GLU A 48 8.92 -11.63 -3.81
N PRO A 49 9.16 -10.59 -4.59
CA PRO A 49 8.47 -10.39 -5.85
C PRO A 49 8.68 -11.61 -6.71
N THR A 50 7.71 -12.55 -6.61
CA THR A 50 7.69 -13.75 -7.45
C THR A 50 7.39 -13.33 -8.89
N GLU A 51 7.94 -14.06 -9.85
CA GLU A 51 7.62 -13.89 -11.26
C GLU A 51 6.10 -13.83 -11.45
N GLY A 52 5.55 -12.62 -11.62
CA GLY A 52 4.11 -12.39 -11.78
C GLY A 52 3.59 -11.11 -11.12
N GLN A 53 4.35 -10.48 -10.23
CA GLN A 53 4.07 -9.10 -9.83
C GLN A 53 4.41 -8.17 -10.98
N TYR A 54 3.50 -7.22 -11.24
CA TYR A 54 3.78 -6.19 -12.21
C TYR A 54 4.97 -5.34 -11.72
N VAL A 55 6.08 -5.47 -12.40
CA VAL A 55 7.23 -4.58 -12.26
C VAL A 55 7.64 -4.21 -13.68
N SER A 56 7.55 -2.94 -14.01
CA SER A 56 7.99 -2.47 -15.32
C SER A 56 9.46 -2.86 -15.54
N SER A 57 9.83 -3.11 -16.79
CA SER A 57 11.20 -3.50 -17.13
C SER A 57 12.24 -2.44 -16.69
N LYS A 58 11.84 -1.17 -16.62
CA LYS A 58 12.67 -0.05 -16.13
C LYS A 58 12.88 -0.06 -14.63
N ALA A 59 11.92 -0.58 -13.86
CA ALA A 59 11.96 -0.56 -12.40
C ALA A 59 12.67 -1.79 -11.78
N LYS A 60 12.90 -2.86 -12.53
CA LYS A 60 13.49 -4.11 -12.00
C LYS A 60 14.83 -3.91 -11.26
N VAL A 61 15.71 -3.07 -11.81
CA VAL A 61 17.02 -2.79 -11.18
C VAL A 61 16.84 -2.02 -9.87
N ASN A 62 15.95 -1.04 -9.84
CA ASN A 62 15.68 -0.25 -8.63
C ASN A 62 15.06 -1.12 -7.53
N VAL A 63 14.15 -2.02 -7.90
CA VAL A 63 13.53 -2.97 -6.98
C VAL A 63 14.57 -3.89 -6.36
N GLN A 64 15.45 -4.50 -7.17
CA GLN A 64 16.47 -5.40 -6.64
C GLN A 64 17.43 -4.67 -5.71
N ASN A 65 17.90 -3.49 -6.09
CA ASN A 65 18.77 -2.67 -5.24
C ASN A 65 18.10 -2.31 -3.90
N ALA A 66 16.83 -1.91 -3.92
CA ALA A 66 16.09 -1.58 -2.71
C ALA A 66 15.91 -2.81 -1.79
N LEU A 67 15.67 -3.98 -2.38
CA LEU A 67 15.56 -5.23 -1.63
C LEU A 67 16.90 -5.60 -1.00
N ASP A 68 18.01 -5.54 -1.75
CA ASP A 68 19.36 -5.87 -1.26
C ASP A 68 19.81 -4.89 -0.17
N GLU A 69 19.54 -3.59 -0.35
CA GLU A 69 19.85 -2.57 0.65
C GLU A 69 19.03 -2.78 1.94
N SER A 70 17.76 -3.12 1.82
CA SER A 70 16.89 -3.36 2.98
C SER A 70 17.37 -4.52 3.86
N GLU A 71 18.02 -5.54 3.31
CA GLU A 71 18.58 -6.66 4.08
C GLU A 71 19.68 -6.20 5.02
N ASN A 72 20.44 -5.19 4.64
CA ASN A 72 21.55 -4.65 5.41
C ASN A 72 21.15 -3.53 6.36
N THR A 73 20.06 -2.80 6.06
CA THR A 73 19.65 -1.59 6.78
C THR A 73 18.43 -1.80 7.67
N CYS A 74 17.49 -2.66 7.28
CA CYS A 74 16.22 -2.87 8.00
C CYS A 74 16.26 -4.11 8.87
N ARG A 75 16.43 -3.94 10.17
CA ARG A 75 16.52 -5.01 11.18
C ARG A 75 15.19 -5.30 11.87
N CYS A 76 14.22 -4.39 11.78
CA CYS A 76 12.91 -4.50 12.41
C CYS A 76 11.81 -3.89 11.53
N LEU A 77 10.55 -4.12 11.91
CA LEU A 77 9.39 -3.66 11.15
C LEU A 77 9.33 -2.14 11.04
N GLN A 78 9.66 -1.40 12.11
CA GLN A 78 9.63 0.06 12.08
C GLN A 78 10.71 0.67 11.19
N GLU A 79 11.88 0.04 11.08
CA GLU A 79 12.91 0.48 10.12
C GLU A 79 12.41 0.27 8.67
N TYR A 80 11.80 -0.88 8.35
CA TYR A 80 11.14 -1.08 7.06
C TYR A 80 10.06 -0.03 6.79
N ALA A 81 9.18 0.21 7.77
CA ALA A 81 8.11 1.18 7.62
C ALA A 81 8.63 2.57 7.31
N LYS A 82 9.67 3.03 8.03
CA LYS A 82 10.35 4.30 7.76
C LYS A 82 10.95 4.34 6.36
N THR A 83 11.71 3.31 5.98
CA THR A 83 12.36 3.23 4.66
C THR A 83 11.33 3.25 3.54
N ILE A 84 10.24 2.49 3.66
CA ILE A 84 9.18 2.45 2.65
C ILE A 84 8.54 3.83 2.47
N VAL A 85 8.18 4.49 3.57
CA VAL A 85 7.46 5.76 3.49
C VAL A 85 8.36 6.91 3.08
N TYR A 86 9.53 7.05 3.72
CA TYR A 86 10.29 8.28 3.70
C TYR A 86 11.58 8.25 2.89
N ASP A 87 12.09 7.05 2.59
CA ASP A 87 13.38 6.91 1.88
C ASP A 87 13.22 6.28 0.49
N THR A 88 12.03 5.75 0.15
CA THR A 88 11.79 5.06 -1.12
C THR A 88 10.86 5.87 -2.02
N GLU A 89 11.38 6.41 -3.13
CA GLU A 89 10.59 7.16 -4.12
C GLU A 89 9.95 6.26 -5.18
N CYS A 90 10.61 5.18 -5.57
CA CYS A 90 10.15 4.25 -6.59
C CYS A 90 8.95 3.44 -6.09
N ILE A 91 7.84 3.49 -6.83
CA ILE A 91 6.58 2.84 -6.46
C ILE A 91 6.73 1.32 -6.40
N GLU A 92 7.37 0.74 -7.39
CA GLU A 92 7.59 -0.70 -7.46
C GLU A 92 8.50 -1.19 -6.33
N SER A 93 9.47 -0.36 -5.94
CA SER A 93 10.32 -0.64 -4.77
C SER A 93 9.51 -0.57 -3.46
N LYS A 94 8.59 0.41 -3.32
CA LYS A 94 7.66 0.45 -2.16
C LYS A 94 6.81 -0.82 -2.08
N ILE A 95 6.25 -1.26 -3.20
CA ILE A 95 5.45 -2.49 -3.28
C ILE A 95 6.29 -3.70 -2.86
N ALA A 96 7.47 -3.87 -3.43
CA ALA A 96 8.35 -5.00 -3.14
C ALA A 96 8.83 -5.03 -1.68
N LEU A 97 9.24 -3.88 -1.14
CA LEU A 97 9.62 -3.75 0.26
C LEU A 97 8.46 -4.01 1.21
N THR A 98 7.24 -3.59 0.85
CA THR A 98 6.02 -3.86 1.62
C THR A 98 5.78 -5.36 1.74
N HIS A 99 5.80 -6.09 0.63
CA HIS A 99 5.62 -7.55 0.65
C HIS A 99 6.72 -8.25 1.45
N ARG A 100 7.98 -7.81 1.31
CA ARG A 100 9.11 -8.36 2.09
C ARG A 100 8.93 -8.10 3.58
N ALA A 101 8.64 -6.86 3.97
CA ALA A 101 8.49 -6.48 5.38
C ALA A 101 7.35 -7.24 6.06
N PHE A 102 6.17 -7.26 5.41
CA PHE A 102 5.02 -8.02 5.91
C PHE A 102 5.33 -9.51 6.02
N GLY A 103 5.92 -10.11 4.98
CA GLY A 103 6.26 -11.54 4.98
C GLY A 103 7.26 -11.90 6.08
N ARG A 104 8.32 -11.11 6.26
CA ARG A 104 9.32 -11.34 7.32
C ARG A 104 8.72 -11.18 8.71
N PHE A 105 7.88 -10.16 8.92
CA PHE A 105 7.21 -9.95 10.20
C PHE A 105 6.20 -11.05 10.51
N LEU A 106 5.42 -11.48 9.53
CA LEU A 106 4.44 -12.56 9.67
C LEU A 106 5.11 -13.88 10.08
N ARG A 107 6.29 -14.19 9.52
CA ARG A 107 7.07 -15.39 9.86
C ARG A 107 7.87 -15.27 11.17
N GLY A 108 7.84 -14.10 11.84
CA GLY A 108 8.63 -13.88 13.06
C GLY A 108 10.13 -13.72 12.82
N GLU A 109 10.56 -13.39 11.61
CA GLU A 109 11.97 -13.16 11.26
C GLU A 109 12.47 -11.80 11.73
N ILE A 110 11.58 -10.87 11.95
CA ILE A 110 11.86 -9.54 12.47
C ILE A 110 10.83 -9.16 13.54
N GLU A 111 11.30 -8.41 14.53
CA GLU A 111 10.46 -7.82 15.58
C GLU A 111 9.93 -6.44 15.18
N VAL A 112 9.05 -5.88 15.99
CA VAL A 112 8.53 -4.51 15.77
C VAL A 112 9.66 -3.48 15.87
N ILE A 113 10.52 -3.60 16.92
CA ILE A 113 11.69 -2.75 17.17
C ILE A 113 12.91 -3.59 17.54
N VAL A 114 14.13 -3.08 17.35
CA VAL A 114 15.38 -3.81 17.61
C VAL A 114 15.67 -3.97 19.11
N ALA A 115 15.41 -2.96 19.93
CA ALA A 115 15.68 -2.98 21.36
C ALA A 115 14.87 -1.95 22.15
N GLU A 116 14.64 -2.23 23.46
CA GLU A 116 13.95 -1.30 24.34
C GLU A 116 14.67 0.04 24.54
N LYS A 117 15.99 0.09 24.33
CA LYS A 117 16.80 1.32 24.45
C LYS A 117 16.47 2.36 23.38
N ASP A 118 15.85 1.96 22.27
CA ASP A 118 15.48 2.87 21.20
C ASP A 118 14.07 3.47 21.39
N LYS A 119 13.37 3.12 22.48
CA LYS A 119 12.02 3.62 22.78
C LYS A 119 11.96 5.13 23.03
N ASP A 120 13.04 5.71 23.55
CA ASP A 120 13.12 7.12 23.97
C ASP A 120 13.73 8.04 22.89
N LEU A 121 14.14 7.50 21.75
CA LEU A 121 14.64 8.31 20.64
C LEU A 121 13.45 8.99 19.95
N GLU A 122 13.38 10.30 20.09
CA GLU A 122 12.47 11.13 19.30
C GLU A 122 12.84 11.04 17.82
N VAL A 123 12.11 10.22 17.09
CA VAL A 123 12.34 10.07 15.64
C VAL A 123 11.61 11.19 14.92
N LEU A 124 12.36 12.12 14.37
CA LEU A 124 11.82 13.15 13.50
C LEU A 124 11.46 12.52 12.15
N PHE A 125 10.18 12.52 11.84
CA PHE A 125 9.67 12.08 10.53
C PHE A 125 9.47 13.27 9.60
N PRO A 126 9.79 13.13 8.32
CA PRO A 126 9.40 14.10 7.31
C PRO A 126 7.90 14.37 7.31
N SER A 127 7.49 15.56 6.90
CA SER A 127 6.06 15.90 6.81
C SER A 127 5.35 15.25 5.63
N ARG A 128 6.11 14.69 4.68
CA ARG A 128 5.60 14.06 3.46
C ARG A 128 6.34 12.76 3.17
N PRO A 129 5.68 11.77 2.56
CA PRO A 129 6.32 10.56 2.09
C PRO A 129 7.24 10.87 0.91
N ALA A 130 8.27 10.05 0.72
CA ALA A 130 9.05 10.04 -0.51
C ALA A 130 8.17 9.58 -1.67
N ARG A 131 8.21 10.30 -2.78
CA ARG A 131 7.37 10.07 -3.96
C ARG A 131 8.17 10.28 -5.24
N PRO A 132 7.83 9.61 -6.34
CA PRO A 132 8.40 9.93 -7.63
C PRO A 132 8.06 11.37 -8.04
N ALA A 133 8.85 11.95 -8.94
CA ALA A 133 8.66 13.32 -9.41
C ALA A 133 7.29 13.54 -10.10
N LYS A 134 6.65 12.49 -10.54
CA LYS A 134 5.30 12.49 -11.11
C LYS A 134 4.40 11.49 -10.38
N PRO A 135 3.10 11.78 -10.26
CA PRO A 135 2.34 12.94 -10.77
C PRO A 135 2.74 14.26 -10.09
N THR A 136 2.56 15.38 -10.78
CA THR A 136 2.62 16.70 -10.15
C THR A 136 1.47 16.83 -9.16
N LEU A 137 1.77 17.22 -7.94
CA LEU A 137 0.76 17.46 -6.92
C LEU A 137 0.24 18.88 -7.03
N VAL A 138 -1.06 18.99 -7.25
CA VAL A 138 -1.77 20.27 -7.44
C VAL A 138 -2.93 20.40 -6.45
N MET A 139 -3.53 21.59 -6.38
CA MET A 139 -4.75 21.76 -5.59
C MET A 139 -5.90 20.90 -6.16
N PRO A 140 -6.82 20.39 -5.33
CA PRO A 140 -7.87 19.47 -5.78
C PRO A 140 -8.70 19.97 -6.96
N PHE A 141 -8.98 21.28 -7.00
CA PHE A 141 -9.74 21.88 -8.09
C PHE A 141 -8.94 22.04 -9.40
N SER A 142 -7.64 21.88 -9.36
CA SER A 142 -6.75 21.93 -10.52
C SER A 142 -6.50 20.56 -11.14
N VAL A 143 -6.88 19.47 -10.46
CA VAL A 143 -6.80 18.12 -11.03
C VAL A 143 -7.75 18.03 -12.23
N PRO A 144 -7.30 17.52 -13.40
CA PRO A 144 -8.15 17.40 -14.58
C PRO A 144 -9.44 16.63 -14.29
N SER A 145 -10.58 17.15 -14.69
CA SER A 145 -11.83 16.41 -14.63
C SER A 145 -11.84 15.29 -15.67
N PRO A 146 -12.71 14.26 -15.54
CA PRO A 146 -12.78 13.19 -16.54
C PRO A 146 -13.06 13.65 -17.97
N LYS A 147 -13.66 14.83 -18.15
CA LYS A 147 -13.90 15.41 -19.48
C LYS A 147 -12.66 16.09 -20.08
N ASN A 148 -11.76 16.53 -19.22
CA ASN A 148 -10.54 17.27 -19.57
C ASN A 148 -9.28 16.45 -19.26
N THR A 149 -9.43 15.14 -19.08
CA THR A 149 -8.30 14.26 -18.78
C THR A 149 -7.30 14.23 -19.95
N PRO A 150 -5.98 14.24 -19.67
CA PRO A 150 -4.98 14.00 -20.69
C PRO A 150 -4.92 12.53 -21.13
N LEU A 151 -5.57 11.63 -20.38
CA LEU A 151 -5.56 10.21 -20.64
C LEU A 151 -6.60 9.83 -21.71
N SER A 152 -6.39 8.73 -22.42
CA SER A 152 -7.18 8.34 -23.59
C SER A 152 -8.64 7.97 -23.28
N SER A 153 -8.96 7.64 -22.03
CA SER A 153 -10.28 7.16 -21.65
C SER A 153 -10.68 7.52 -20.23
N PHE A 154 -11.98 7.47 -19.96
CA PHE A 154 -12.52 7.57 -18.60
C PHE A 154 -11.97 6.48 -17.67
N SER A 155 -11.79 5.27 -18.18
CA SER A 155 -11.25 4.15 -17.40
C SER A 155 -9.80 4.39 -16.99
N ALA A 156 -8.97 4.92 -17.89
CA ALA A 156 -7.59 5.31 -17.56
C ALA A 156 -7.56 6.43 -16.51
N HIS A 157 -8.41 7.44 -16.64
CA HIS A 157 -8.55 8.51 -15.65
C HIS A 157 -8.89 7.98 -14.25
N VAL A 158 -9.89 7.10 -14.18
CA VAL A 158 -10.30 6.50 -12.89
C VAL A 158 -9.19 5.63 -12.30
N LEU A 159 -8.54 4.80 -13.12
CA LEU A 159 -7.45 3.93 -12.67
C LEU A 159 -6.26 4.73 -12.15
N HIS A 160 -5.90 5.82 -12.82
CA HIS A 160 -4.83 6.71 -12.34
C HIS A 160 -5.18 7.33 -10.98
N THR A 161 -6.43 7.77 -10.82
CA THR A 161 -6.92 8.33 -9.54
C THR A 161 -6.92 7.28 -8.44
N VAL A 162 -7.39 6.06 -8.73
CA VAL A 162 -7.38 4.95 -7.76
C VAL A 162 -5.95 4.56 -7.40
N ALA A 163 -5.04 4.42 -8.38
CA ALA A 163 -3.64 4.15 -8.12
C ALA A 163 -3.01 5.17 -7.15
N HIS A 164 -3.39 6.45 -7.27
CA HIS A 164 -2.92 7.48 -6.35
C HIS A 164 -3.49 7.32 -4.93
N ILE A 165 -4.73 6.87 -4.80
CA ILE A 165 -5.35 6.55 -3.51
C ILE A 165 -4.65 5.36 -2.86
N GLU A 166 -4.44 4.26 -3.59
CA GLU A 166 -3.78 3.06 -3.08
C GLU A 166 -2.34 3.35 -2.62
N LEU A 167 -1.60 4.16 -3.38
CA LEU A 167 -0.25 4.58 -2.99
C LEU A 167 -0.27 5.39 -1.68
N ASN A 168 -1.26 6.27 -1.48
CA ASN A 168 -1.43 6.97 -0.21
C ASN A 168 -1.82 6.01 0.93
N ALA A 169 -2.64 5.02 0.67
CA ALA A 169 -3.05 4.03 1.66
C ALA A 169 -1.86 3.18 2.15
N ILE A 170 -0.98 2.77 1.25
CA ILE A 170 0.29 2.09 1.59
C ILE A 170 1.12 2.97 2.53
N ASP A 171 1.36 4.23 2.14
CA ASP A 171 2.18 5.13 2.94
C ASP A 171 1.55 5.43 4.30
N LEU A 172 0.24 5.62 4.38
CA LEU A 172 -0.46 5.88 5.66
C LEU A 172 -0.45 4.66 6.59
N ALA A 173 -0.57 3.46 6.05
CA ALA A 173 -0.49 2.24 6.83
C ALA A 173 0.93 2.05 7.41
N TRP A 174 1.97 2.25 6.60
CA TRP A 174 3.35 2.17 7.07
C TRP A 174 3.76 3.36 7.96
N ASP A 175 3.25 4.57 7.71
CA ASP A 175 3.45 5.72 8.61
C ASP A 175 2.90 5.44 10.01
N THR A 176 1.75 4.75 10.07
CA THR A 176 1.16 4.32 11.35
C THR A 176 2.07 3.32 12.08
N VAL A 177 2.63 2.34 11.36
CA VAL A 177 3.61 1.39 11.94
C VAL A 177 4.88 2.10 12.40
N ALA A 178 5.39 3.06 11.63
CA ALA A 178 6.63 3.77 11.94
C ALA A 178 6.51 4.67 13.18
N ARG A 179 5.39 5.36 13.33
CA ARG A 179 5.22 6.40 14.38
C ARG A 179 4.84 5.86 15.72
N PHE A 180 3.89 4.94 15.77
CA PHE A 180 3.33 4.50 17.05
C PHE A 180 4.13 3.35 17.64
N ARG A 181 4.46 3.46 18.93
CA ARG A 181 5.30 2.51 19.65
C ARG A 181 4.56 1.93 20.85
N GLY A 182 5.00 0.78 21.34
CA GLY A 182 4.48 0.18 22.56
C GLY A 182 3.08 -0.40 22.45
N LEU A 183 2.58 -0.64 21.22
CA LEU A 183 1.29 -1.25 20.97
C LEU A 183 1.43 -2.78 20.82
N PRO A 184 0.33 -3.54 20.96
CA PRO A 184 0.36 -4.99 20.77
C PRO A 184 0.86 -5.38 19.37
N ARG A 185 1.50 -6.55 19.25
CA ARG A 185 2.02 -7.07 17.97
C ARG A 185 0.95 -7.14 16.88
N GLU A 186 -0.27 -7.49 17.26
CA GLU A 186 -1.42 -7.59 16.38
C GLU A 186 -1.75 -6.26 15.69
N PHE A 187 -1.59 -5.14 16.40
CA PHE A 187 -1.76 -3.80 15.81
C PHE A 187 -0.85 -3.60 14.61
N TYR A 188 0.43 -3.91 14.76
CA TYR A 188 1.41 -3.77 13.69
C TYR A 188 1.18 -4.77 12.56
N LEU A 189 0.73 -5.97 12.90
CA LEU A 189 0.41 -7.01 11.93
C LEU A 189 -0.79 -6.61 11.06
N ASP A 190 -1.82 -6.02 11.66
CA ASP A 190 -3.00 -5.55 10.93
C ASP A 190 -2.64 -4.41 9.95
N PHE A 191 -1.84 -3.42 10.39
CA PHE A 191 -1.42 -2.34 9.52
C PHE A 191 -0.45 -2.79 8.41
N ALA A 192 0.51 -3.65 8.73
CA ALA A 192 1.40 -4.23 7.73
C ALA A 192 0.62 -5.06 6.70
N ARG A 193 -0.43 -5.77 7.13
CA ARG A 193 -1.33 -6.48 6.23
C ARG A 193 -2.15 -5.54 5.35
N VAL A 194 -2.70 -4.46 5.90
CA VAL A 194 -3.38 -3.44 5.10
C VAL A 194 -2.45 -2.90 4.03
N ALA A 195 -1.22 -2.52 4.39
CA ALA A 195 -0.24 -2.05 3.41
C ALA A 195 0.04 -3.08 2.31
N ASP A 196 0.13 -4.36 2.67
CA ASP A 196 0.33 -5.47 1.73
C ASP A 196 -0.87 -5.64 0.77
N ASP A 197 -2.11 -5.54 1.28
CA ASP A 197 -3.33 -5.57 0.48
C ASP A 197 -3.39 -4.39 -0.50
N GLU A 198 -3.11 -3.17 -0.03
CA GLU A 198 -3.11 -1.96 -0.87
C GLU A 198 -1.99 -1.97 -1.92
N SER A 199 -0.85 -2.61 -1.60
CA SER A 199 0.22 -2.82 -2.58
C SER A 199 -0.22 -3.71 -3.75
N ARG A 200 -1.04 -4.71 -3.50
CA ARG A 200 -1.65 -5.54 -4.56
C ARG A 200 -2.66 -4.73 -5.39
N HIS A 201 -3.51 -3.94 -4.74
CA HIS A 201 -4.47 -3.06 -5.43
C HIS A 201 -3.75 -2.07 -6.33
N LEU A 202 -2.69 -1.43 -5.83
CA LEU A 202 -1.85 -0.54 -6.62
C LEU A 202 -1.24 -1.26 -7.82
N SER A 203 -0.66 -2.44 -7.63
CA SER A 203 -0.07 -3.24 -8.71
C SER A 203 -1.08 -3.54 -9.82
N TRP A 204 -2.34 -3.85 -9.46
CA TRP A 204 -3.39 -4.08 -10.45
C TRP A 204 -3.76 -2.81 -11.22
N CYS A 205 -3.80 -1.66 -10.54
CA CYS A 205 -4.05 -0.38 -11.19
C CYS A 205 -2.94 -0.02 -12.18
N LEU A 206 -1.67 -0.17 -11.77
CA LEU A 206 -0.51 0.09 -12.62
C LEU A 206 -0.48 -0.81 -13.85
N GLN A 207 -0.68 -2.10 -13.66
CA GLN A 207 -0.76 -3.06 -14.77
C GLN A 207 -1.88 -2.70 -15.75
N ARG A 208 -3.06 -2.34 -15.24
CA ARG A 208 -4.18 -1.99 -16.12
C ARG A 208 -3.96 -0.66 -16.84
N LEU A 209 -3.30 0.30 -16.21
CA LEU A 209 -2.90 1.54 -16.89
C LEU A 209 -1.97 1.23 -18.07
N GLU A 210 -0.96 0.39 -17.87
CA GLU A 210 -0.05 -0.02 -18.95
C GLU A 210 -0.77 -0.75 -20.08
N GLU A 211 -1.70 -1.68 -19.78
CA GLU A 211 -2.53 -2.35 -20.79
C GLU A 211 -3.38 -1.38 -21.62
N LEU A 212 -3.71 -0.21 -21.05
CA LEU A 212 -4.41 0.88 -21.73
C LEU A 212 -3.46 1.86 -22.45
N GLY A 213 -2.15 1.62 -22.41
CA GLY A 213 -1.12 2.46 -23.03
C GLY A 213 -0.76 3.70 -22.21
N HIS A 214 -0.99 3.67 -20.89
CA HIS A 214 -0.71 4.78 -19.97
C HIS A 214 0.20 4.37 -18.83
N GLU A 215 0.89 5.36 -18.25
CA GLU A 215 1.69 5.19 -17.04
C GLU A 215 1.11 6.05 -15.90
N TYR A 216 1.30 5.58 -14.65
CA TYR A 216 1.01 6.40 -13.49
C TYR A 216 1.93 7.62 -13.47
N GLY A 217 1.34 8.80 -13.26
CA GLY A 217 2.06 10.07 -13.29
C GLY A 217 1.79 10.92 -14.54
N GLU A 218 1.09 10.39 -15.55
CA GLU A 218 0.71 11.15 -16.75
C GLU A 218 -0.39 12.20 -16.50
N MET A 219 -1.12 12.10 -15.40
CA MET A 219 -2.13 13.05 -14.98
C MET A 219 -1.79 13.60 -13.59
N ASP A 220 -1.99 14.90 -13.38
CA ASP A 220 -1.81 15.52 -12.07
C ASP A 220 -2.71 14.91 -10.99
N ALA A 221 -2.25 14.94 -9.75
CA ALA A 221 -2.96 14.43 -8.59
C ALA A 221 -2.99 15.45 -7.45
N HIS A 222 -3.66 15.14 -6.34
CA HIS A 222 -3.68 16.00 -5.15
C HIS A 222 -3.32 15.21 -3.90
N ASP A 223 -2.77 15.90 -2.90
CA ASP A 223 -2.24 15.30 -1.66
C ASP A 223 -3.23 15.34 -0.48
N MET A 224 -4.53 15.52 -0.76
CA MET A 224 -5.52 15.74 0.31
C MET A 224 -5.73 14.53 1.20
N LEU A 225 -5.48 13.31 0.72
CA LEU A 225 -5.59 12.12 1.56
C LEU A 225 -4.49 12.10 2.62
N TRP A 226 -3.24 12.34 2.22
CA TRP A 226 -2.12 12.45 3.14
C TRP A 226 -2.29 13.62 4.11
N LEU A 227 -2.56 14.82 3.59
CA LEU A 227 -2.73 16.03 4.38
C LEU A 227 -3.88 15.91 5.39
N GLY A 228 -5.01 15.33 4.99
CA GLY A 228 -6.16 15.13 5.88
C GLY A 228 -5.90 14.12 7.00
N CYS A 229 -4.91 13.24 6.85
CA CYS A 229 -4.51 12.30 7.89
C CYS A 229 -3.31 12.81 8.72
N PHE A 230 -2.64 13.86 8.27
CA PHE A 230 -1.39 14.32 8.88
C PHE A 230 -1.56 14.83 10.32
N GLU A 231 -2.69 15.45 10.64
CA GLU A 231 -2.97 15.95 11.98
C GLU A 231 -3.13 14.82 13.02
N SER A 232 -3.48 13.61 12.58
CA SER A 232 -3.59 12.43 13.45
C SER A 232 -2.24 11.72 13.72
N ARG A 233 -1.13 12.30 13.32
CA ARG A 233 0.21 11.69 13.41
C ARG A 233 0.78 11.56 14.83
N GLU A 234 0.25 12.31 15.79
CA GLU A 234 0.76 12.36 17.15
C GLU A 234 -0.04 11.50 18.14
N ASP A 235 -1.27 11.14 17.80
CA ASP A 235 -2.16 10.38 18.67
C ASP A 235 -2.71 9.13 17.99
N THR A 236 -2.59 7.98 18.67
CA THR A 236 -3.02 6.69 18.13
C THR A 236 -4.54 6.62 17.94
N LEU A 237 -5.33 7.18 18.85
CA LEU A 237 -6.79 7.15 18.77
C LEU A 237 -7.28 8.04 17.63
N ASP A 238 -6.68 9.22 17.48
CA ASP A 238 -6.96 10.10 16.34
C ASP A 238 -6.60 9.41 15.03
N ARG A 239 -5.45 8.72 14.97
CA ARG A 239 -5.04 7.94 13.80
C ARG A 239 -6.04 6.84 13.47
N MET A 240 -6.55 6.12 14.47
CA MET A 240 -7.55 5.07 14.27
C MET A 240 -8.88 5.65 13.79
N ALA A 241 -9.30 6.78 14.32
CA ALA A 241 -10.53 7.43 13.89
C ALA A 241 -10.45 7.96 12.44
N VAL A 242 -9.32 8.55 12.05
CA VAL A 242 -9.18 9.20 10.74
C VAL A 242 -8.85 8.18 9.65
N VAL A 243 -7.85 7.32 9.83
CA VAL A 243 -7.35 6.45 8.77
C VAL A 243 -8.26 5.23 8.56
N PRO A 244 -8.36 4.23 9.46
CA PRO A 244 -9.15 3.06 9.17
C PRO A 244 -10.66 3.27 9.24
N MET A 245 -11.15 4.18 10.10
CA MET A 245 -12.59 4.36 10.27
C MET A 245 -13.19 5.31 9.24
N ALA A 246 -12.69 6.55 9.17
CA ALA A 246 -13.30 7.57 8.30
C ALA A 246 -13.01 7.32 6.81
N GLN A 247 -11.80 6.88 6.46
CA GLN A 247 -11.44 6.63 5.06
C GLN A 247 -12.12 5.38 4.51
N GLU A 248 -12.18 4.29 5.27
CA GLU A 248 -12.91 3.09 4.89
C GLU A 248 -14.42 3.34 4.72
N ALA A 249 -15.04 4.10 5.63
CA ALA A 249 -16.44 4.47 5.49
C ALA A 249 -16.70 5.25 4.18
N ARG A 250 -15.82 6.19 3.82
CA ARG A 250 -15.90 6.92 2.54
C ARG A 250 -15.72 6.01 1.33
N GLY A 251 -14.81 5.04 1.41
CA GLY A 251 -14.58 4.03 0.38
C GLY A 251 -15.82 3.16 0.14
N LEU A 252 -16.46 2.70 1.21
CA LEU A 252 -17.70 1.92 1.14
C LEU A 252 -18.83 2.70 0.47
N ASP A 253 -18.95 4.00 0.71
CA ASP A 253 -19.95 4.86 0.10
C ASP A 253 -19.65 5.19 -1.38
N ALA A 254 -18.37 5.30 -1.73
CA ALA A 254 -17.93 5.68 -3.07
C ALA A 254 -17.89 4.49 -4.05
N GLY A 255 -17.56 3.30 -3.57
CA GLY A 255 -17.36 2.11 -4.38
C GLY A 255 -18.55 1.73 -5.28
N PRO A 256 -19.78 1.64 -4.78
CA PRO A 256 -20.96 1.34 -5.60
C PRO A 256 -21.16 2.35 -6.73
N ARG A 257 -21.01 3.66 -6.44
CA ARG A 257 -21.15 4.74 -7.43
C ARG A 257 -20.06 4.67 -8.51
N LEU A 258 -18.83 4.30 -8.12
CA LEU A 258 -17.74 4.14 -9.07
C LEU A 258 -17.98 2.94 -9.98
N ARG A 259 -18.42 1.80 -9.42
CA ARG A 259 -18.78 0.62 -10.17
C ARG A 259 -19.86 0.91 -11.22
N GLU A 260 -20.93 1.61 -10.85
CA GLU A 260 -21.99 1.99 -11.78
C GLU A 260 -21.48 2.86 -12.95
N LYS A 261 -20.53 3.76 -12.68
CA LYS A 261 -19.92 4.60 -13.71
C LYS A 261 -19.01 3.83 -14.65
N LEU A 262 -18.39 2.74 -14.21
CA LEU A 262 -17.48 1.93 -15.01
C LEU A 262 -18.22 0.85 -15.82
N VAL A 263 -19.38 0.38 -15.37
CA VAL A 263 -20.17 -0.62 -16.10
C VAL A 263 -20.59 -0.07 -17.45
N GLY A 264 -20.23 -0.76 -18.53
CA GLY A 264 -20.57 -0.39 -19.89
C GLY A 264 -19.68 0.69 -20.54
N ARG A 265 -18.56 1.05 -19.91
CA ARG A 265 -17.59 2.02 -20.44
C ARG A 265 -16.18 1.46 -20.66
N GLY A 266 -16.05 0.11 -20.53
CA GLY A 266 -14.80 -0.60 -20.77
C GLY A 266 -14.71 -1.21 -22.14
#